data_afbdf7fe4a8faf09500c507fc31adede
#
_entry.id   afbdf7fe4a8faf09500c507fc31adede
#
_cell.length_a   1.000
_cell.length_b   1.000
_cell.length_c   1.000
_cell.angle_alpha   90.00
_cell.angle_beta   90.00
_cell.angle_gamma   90.00
#
_symmetry.space_group_name_H-M   'P 1'
#
loop_
_entity.id
_entity.type
_entity.pdbx_description
1 polymer ?
#
loop_
_entity_poly.entity_id
_entity_poly.type
_entity_poly.pdbx_seq_one_letter_code
_entity_poly.pdbx_strand_id
1 'polypeptide(L)'
;MLMFSRVLTLSGSPRRAMPWAVGITEYVNAHSSLGVTCWAGSFGYPLGTVAWSSIVESQAVLAAGTAGLLSDPGYFDMIESAADMVAAPGQDTLRELVYGTPAEPPALGAVATVTTATAIVDRMADSVGWAVEIAQHVESVIETPVAVLTDAFGTLGTITWISSQPDFAAADVSRGKLNADGDYLKKVSGSKGLFIEGSGHIGQVTRIA
;
A
#
# COMPACT_ATOMS: atom_id res chain seq x y z
N MET A 1 -0.87 -15.50 2.21
CA MET A 1 0.20 -14.55 1.87
C MET A 1 -0.14 -13.21 2.48
N LEU A 2 0.84 -12.55 3.05
CA LEU A 2 0.65 -11.31 3.80
C LEU A 2 1.42 -10.17 3.15
N MET A 3 0.87 -8.96 3.19
CA MET A 3 1.56 -7.72 2.86
C MET A 3 1.81 -6.92 4.14
N PHE A 4 3.07 -6.79 4.52
CA PHE A 4 3.49 -5.83 5.53
C PHE A 4 3.58 -4.43 4.91
N SER A 5 3.15 -3.42 5.64
CA SER A 5 3.39 -2.02 5.28
C SER A 5 3.73 -1.22 6.51
N ARG A 6 4.71 -0.34 6.38
CA ARG A 6 5.03 0.73 7.34
C ARG A 6 4.86 2.08 6.66
N VAL A 7 4.12 2.98 7.27
CA VAL A 7 3.90 4.33 6.76
C VAL A 7 4.45 5.34 7.75
N LEU A 8 5.26 6.28 7.25
CA LEU A 8 5.76 7.44 8.00
C LEU A 8 5.37 8.73 7.29
N THR A 9 5.24 9.80 8.05
CA THR A 9 5.25 11.16 7.50
C THR A 9 6.59 11.81 7.87
N LEU A 10 7.37 12.12 6.83
CA LEU A 10 8.65 12.81 6.99
C LEU A 10 8.45 14.32 6.88
N SER A 11 9.14 15.06 7.71
CA SER A 11 9.18 16.52 7.73
C SER A 11 10.56 17.03 7.31
N GLY A 12 10.68 18.36 7.19
CA GLY A 12 11.94 18.99 6.87
C GLY A 12 12.27 19.01 5.37
N SER A 13 13.55 18.99 5.03
CA SER A 13 13.98 19.14 3.64
C SER A 13 13.80 17.84 2.84
N PRO A 14 13.05 17.87 1.72
CA PRO A 14 12.95 16.71 0.82
C PRO A 14 14.31 16.21 0.30
N ARG A 15 15.31 17.11 0.24
CA ARG A 15 16.70 16.76 -0.16
C ARG A 15 17.41 15.83 0.83
N ARG A 16 16.94 15.76 2.08
CA ARG A 16 17.43 14.82 3.10
C ARG A 16 16.50 13.62 3.24
N ALA A 17 15.20 13.88 3.30
CA ALA A 17 14.19 12.87 3.61
C ALA A 17 14.09 11.78 2.52
N MET A 18 14.04 12.15 1.24
CA MET A 18 13.91 11.17 0.16
C MET A 18 15.17 10.30 -0.02
N PRO A 19 16.42 10.85 -0.08
CA PRO A 19 17.62 10.01 -0.11
C PRO A 19 17.75 9.08 1.11
N TRP A 20 17.33 9.54 2.31
CA TRP A 20 17.31 8.68 3.48
C TRP A 20 16.33 7.51 3.32
N ALA A 21 15.11 7.78 2.84
CA ALA A 21 14.11 6.73 2.63
C ALA A 21 14.57 5.68 1.61
N VAL A 22 15.25 6.10 0.54
CA VAL A 22 15.88 5.20 -0.44
C VAL A 22 17.02 4.42 0.21
N GLY A 23 17.94 5.11 0.91
CA GLY A 23 19.12 4.49 1.53
C GLY A 23 18.76 3.44 2.59
N ILE A 24 17.78 3.70 3.46
CA ILE A 24 17.33 2.69 4.43
C ILE A 24 16.68 1.49 3.75
N THR A 25 15.99 1.70 2.61
CA THR A 25 15.40 0.60 1.83
C THR A 25 16.50 -0.29 1.24
N GLU A 26 17.53 0.31 0.64
CA GLU A 26 18.68 -0.40 0.11
C GLU A 26 19.42 -1.18 1.22
N TYR A 27 19.60 -0.54 2.38
CA TYR A 27 20.21 -1.18 3.55
C TYR A 27 19.43 -2.41 4.01
N VAL A 28 18.11 -2.26 4.20
CA VAL A 28 17.24 -3.36 4.62
C VAL A 28 17.29 -4.51 3.61
N ASN A 29 17.26 -4.22 2.32
CA ASN A 29 17.32 -5.24 1.26
C ASN A 29 18.69 -5.93 1.18
N ALA A 30 19.78 -5.25 1.57
CA ALA A 30 21.11 -5.85 1.65
C ALA A 30 21.31 -6.73 2.89
N HIS A 31 20.56 -6.47 3.99
CA HIS A 31 20.74 -7.13 5.29
C HIS A 31 19.56 -8.00 5.72
N SER A 32 18.55 -8.15 4.85
CA SER A 32 17.40 -9.02 5.08
C SER A 32 16.90 -9.65 3.79
N SER A 33 16.07 -10.69 3.91
CA SER A 33 15.41 -11.36 2.78
C SER A 33 14.00 -10.83 2.50
N LEU A 34 13.64 -9.67 3.06
CA LEU A 34 12.26 -9.20 3.03
C LEU A 34 11.80 -8.66 1.67
N GLY A 35 12.72 -8.23 0.80
CA GLY A 35 12.34 -7.65 -0.50
C GLY A 35 11.48 -6.41 -0.38
N VAL A 36 11.94 -5.43 0.41
CA VAL A 36 11.19 -4.21 0.73
C VAL A 36 11.19 -3.25 -0.45
N THR A 37 10.03 -2.70 -0.78
CA THR A 37 9.86 -1.61 -1.73
C THR A 37 9.51 -0.32 -1.00
N CYS A 38 9.97 0.82 -1.50
CA CYS A 38 9.71 2.15 -0.95
C CYS A 38 8.86 2.99 -1.90
N TRP A 39 7.89 3.68 -1.33
CA TRP A 39 6.89 4.47 -2.04
C TRP A 39 6.80 5.87 -1.44
N ALA A 40 6.74 6.88 -2.28
CA ALA A 40 6.44 8.25 -1.87
C ALA A 40 4.97 8.58 -2.14
N GLY A 41 4.29 9.19 -1.18
CA GLY A 41 2.92 9.68 -1.34
C GLY A 41 2.87 10.80 -2.38
N SER A 42 1.98 10.64 -3.38
CA SER A 42 1.80 11.62 -4.46
C SER A 42 0.50 12.40 -4.29
N PHE A 43 -0.63 11.71 -4.22
CA PHE A 43 -1.94 12.32 -4.04
C PHE A 43 -2.75 11.57 -2.97
N GLY A 44 -3.63 12.29 -2.25
CA GLY A 44 -4.47 11.70 -1.21
C GLY A 44 -3.77 11.45 0.12
N TYR A 45 -2.49 11.71 0.24
CA TYR A 45 -1.69 11.56 1.45
C TYR A 45 -1.12 12.89 1.94
N PRO A 46 -0.83 13.03 3.25
CA PRO A 46 -0.07 14.16 3.75
C PRO A 46 1.27 14.32 3.02
N LEU A 47 1.69 15.55 2.83
CA LEU A 47 2.98 15.84 2.20
C LEU A 47 4.11 15.22 3.04
N GLY A 48 5.05 14.55 2.36
CA GLY A 48 6.15 13.85 3.01
C GLY A 48 5.82 12.42 3.44
N THR A 49 4.64 11.90 3.10
CA THR A 49 4.32 10.48 3.34
C THR A 49 5.26 9.57 2.57
N VAL A 50 5.85 8.63 3.27
CA VAL A 50 6.65 7.51 2.72
C VAL A 50 6.10 6.21 3.26
N ALA A 51 5.98 5.21 2.41
CA ALA A 51 5.53 3.88 2.77
C ALA A 51 6.55 2.82 2.32
N TRP A 52 6.80 1.85 3.17
CA TRP A 52 7.51 0.63 2.82
C TRP A 52 6.55 -0.53 2.77
N SER A 53 6.71 -1.42 1.81
CA SER A 53 5.91 -2.63 1.72
C SER A 53 6.77 -3.84 1.39
N SER A 54 6.35 -4.99 1.90
CA SER A 54 6.95 -6.29 1.62
C SER A 54 5.85 -7.35 1.58
N ILE A 55 5.99 -8.30 0.66
CA ILE A 55 5.11 -9.48 0.59
C ILE A 55 5.84 -10.64 1.27
N VAL A 56 5.19 -11.26 2.24
CA VAL A 56 5.73 -12.37 3.02
C VAL A 56 4.73 -13.52 3.10
N GLU A 57 5.23 -14.74 3.25
CA GLU A 57 4.37 -15.92 3.38
C GLU A 57 3.62 -15.96 4.71
N SER A 58 4.29 -15.50 5.79
CA SER A 58 3.75 -15.54 7.15
C SER A 58 4.39 -14.49 8.06
N GLN A 59 3.78 -14.28 9.24
CA GLN A 59 4.36 -13.47 10.32
C GLN A 59 5.71 -14.02 10.79
N ALA A 60 5.88 -15.34 10.79
CA ALA A 60 7.14 -15.96 11.19
C ALA A 60 8.28 -15.60 10.21
N VAL A 61 8.00 -15.57 8.91
CA VAL A 61 8.96 -15.13 7.89
C VAL A 61 9.30 -13.65 8.06
N LEU A 62 8.30 -12.81 8.32
CA LEU A 62 8.53 -11.38 8.61
C LEU A 62 9.42 -11.20 9.85
N ALA A 63 9.09 -11.89 10.94
CA ALA A 63 9.86 -11.84 12.18
C ALA A 63 11.31 -12.32 12.00
N ALA A 64 11.51 -13.41 11.26
CA ALA A 64 12.84 -13.92 10.98
C ALA A 64 13.66 -12.93 10.12
N GLY A 65 13.03 -12.33 9.09
CA GLY A 65 13.68 -11.34 8.23
C GLY A 65 14.05 -10.03 8.96
N THR A 66 13.31 -9.66 10.00
CA THR A 66 13.58 -8.46 10.80
C THR A 66 14.55 -8.71 11.96
N ALA A 67 14.70 -9.94 12.43
CA ALA A 67 15.51 -10.26 13.62
C ALA A 67 16.97 -9.84 13.49
N GLY A 68 17.56 -10.02 12.30
CA GLY A 68 18.94 -9.58 12.02
C GLY A 68 19.09 -8.06 12.09
N LEU A 69 18.13 -7.33 11.52
CA LEU A 69 18.13 -5.86 11.53
C LEU A 69 18.02 -5.28 12.94
N LEU A 70 17.21 -5.92 13.82
CA LEU A 70 17.05 -5.48 15.21
C LEU A 70 18.30 -5.73 16.08
N SER A 71 19.30 -6.41 15.57
CA SER A 71 20.61 -6.63 16.23
C SER A 71 21.75 -5.89 15.50
N ASP A 72 21.44 -5.15 14.45
CA ASP A 72 22.42 -4.49 13.59
C ASP A 72 22.60 -3.02 13.97
N PRO A 73 23.78 -2.62 14.52
CA PRO A 73 24.03 -1.23 14.87
C PRO A 73 23.88 -0.26 13.68
N GLY A 74 24.29 -0.67 12.47
CA GLY A 74 24.19 0.16 11.28
C GLY A 74 22.74 0.48 10.89
N TYR A 75 21.81 -0.47 11.14
CA TYR A 75 20.38 -0.22 10.96
C TYR A 75 19.86 0.84 11.95
N PHE A 76 20.29 0.77 13.21
CA PHE A 76 19.92 1.76 14.21
C PHE A 76 20.53 3.13 13.93
N ASP A 77 21.78 3.20 13.49
CA ASP A 77 22.42 4.45 13.09
C ASP A 77 21.62 5.14 11.97
N MET A 78 21.10 4.38 11.00
CA MET A 78 20.24 4.92 9.95
C MET A 78 18.91 5.43 10.48
N ILE A 79 18.26 4.71 11.40
CA ILE A 79 17.01 5.16 12.03
C ILE A 79 17.25 6.44 12.83
N GLU A 80 18.29 6.49 13.64
CA GLU A 80 18.63 7.65 14.47
C GLU A 80 18.95 8.89 13.65
N SER A 81 19.59 8.70 12.47
CA SER A 81 19.90 9.81 11.55
C SER A 81 18.65 10.50 10.98
N ALA A 82 17.47 9.89 11.11
CA ALA A 82 16.20 10.45 10.67
C ALA A 82 15.32 10.97 11.82
N ALA A 83 15.78 10.91 13.06
CA ALA A 83 14.95 11.24 14.23
C ALA A 83 14.36 12.66 14.14
N ASP A 84 15.11 13.62 13.58
CA ASP A 84 14.68 15.00 13.36
C ASP A 84 13.75 15.18 12.14
N MET A 85 13.62 14.16 11.29
CA MET A 85 12.80 14.18 10.07
C MET A 85 11.46 13.47 10.23
N VAL A 86 11.26 12.65 11.25
CA VAL A 86 10.01 11.92 11.47
C VAL A 86 8.99 12.84 12.15
N ALA A 87 7.90 13.19 11.42
CA ALA A 87 6.88 14.11 11.93
C ALA A 87 5.88 13.44 12.90
N ALA A 88 5.68 12.12 12.76
CA ALA A 88 4.78 11.34 13.60
C ALA A 88 5.26 9.87 13.67
N PRO A 89 4.91 9.13 14.74
CA PRO A 89 5.21 7.71 14.82
C PRO A 89 4.74 6.95 13.59
N GLY A 90 5.55 5.97 13.14
CA GLY A 90 5.20 5.10 12.03
C GLY A 90 4.00 4.22 12.36
N GLN A 91 3.20 3.93 11.36
CA GLN A 91 2.10 3.00 11.45
C GLN A 91 2.43 1.74 10.66
N ASP A 92 2.45 0.60 11.37
CA ASP A 92 2.60 -0.71 10.77
C ASP A 92 1.22 -1.35 10.56
N THR A 93 1.05 -1.98 9.41
CA THR A 93 -0.11 -2.80 9.11
C THR A 93 0.33 -4.13 8.51
N LEU A 94 -0.43 -5.17 8.78
CA LEU A 94 -0.25 -6.47 8.14
C LEU A 94 -1.59 -6.88 7.53
N ARG A 95 -1.59 -7.10 6.22
CA ARG A 95 -2.78 -7.39 5.44
C ARG A 95 -2.72 -8.77 4.83
N GLU A 96 -3.84 -9.46 4.80
CA GLU A 96 -4.00 -10.74 4.13
C GLU A 96 -4.48 -10.51 2.70
N LEU A 97 -3.83 -11.17 1.73
CA LEU A 97 -4.24 -11.15 0.34
C LEU A 97 -5.46 -12.05 0.15
N VAL A 98 -6.57 -11.45 -0.26
CA VAL A 98 -7.85 -12.13 -0.50
C VAL A 98 -8.06 -12.44 -1.98
N TYR A 99 -7.60 -11.54 -2.87
CA TYR A 99 -7.73 -11.68 -4.31
C TYR A 99 -6.52 -11.06 -5.01
N GLY A 100 -6.21 -11.58 -6.18
CA GLY A 100 -5.07 -11.20 -6.99
C GLY A 100 -3.84 -12.05 -6.71
N THR A 101 -2.82 -11.89 -7.54
CA THR A 101 -1.53 -12.57 -7.39
C THR A 101 -0.49 -11.51 -7.02
N PRO A 102 0.37 -11.78 -6.04
CA PRO A 102 1.52 -10.92 -5.82
C PRO A 102 2.35 -10.87 -7.10
N ALA A 103 2.41 -9.70 -7.68
CA ALA A 103 3.29 -9.46 -8.80
C ALA A 103 4.71 -9.18 -8.30
N GLU A 104 5.69 -9.32 -9.19
CA GLU A 104 7.00 -8.72 -8.94
C GLU A 104 6.84 -7.22 -8.64
N PRO A 105 7.70 -6.66 -7.79
CA PRO A 105 7.66 -5.23 -7.52
C PRO A 105 7.67 -4.42 -8.83
N PRO A 106 6.73 -3.49 -9.06
CA PRO A 106 6.68 -2.73 -10.29
C PRO A 106 7.96 -1.89 -10.45
N ALA A 107 8.27 -1.44 -11.66
CA ALA A 107 9.47 -0.65 -11.94
C ALA A 107 9.55 0.64 -11.09
N LEU A 108 10.76 1.17 -10.90
CA LEU A 108 10.94 2.50 -10.31
C LEU A 108 10.18 3.55 -11.11
N GLY A 109 9.51 4.47 -10.43
CA GLY A 109 8.64 5.47 -11.03
C GLY A 109 7.20 4.99 -11.28
N ALA A 110 6.91 3.69 -11.12
CA ALA A 110 5.55 3.19 -11.21
C ALA A 110 4.64 3.84 -10.14
N VAL A 111 3.39 4.02 -10.51
CA VAL A 111 2.36 4.66 -9.68
C VAL A 111 1.36 3.59 -9.21
N ALA A 112 1.21 3.43 -7.91
CA ALA A 112 0.17 2.58 -7.35
C ALA A 112 -1.00 3.44 -6.84
N THR A 113 -2.21 3.08 -7.25
CA THR A 113 -3.44 3.60 -6.67
C THR A 113 -3.88 2.68 -5.55
N VAL A 114 -4.02 3.24 -4.36
CA VAL A 114 -4.45 2.54 -3.14
C VAL A 114 -5.81 3.09 -2.73
N THR A 115 -6.82 2.23 -2.75
CA THR A 115 -8.15 2.55 -2.25
C THR A 115 -8.40 1.76 -0.98
N THR A 116 -8.95 2.38 0.06
CA THR A 116 -9.34 1.69 1.29
C THR A 116 -10.76 2.05 1.67
N ALA A 117 -11.48 1.12 2.28
CA ALA A 117 -12.75 1.37 2.94
C ALA A 117 -12.93 0.39 4.10
N THR A 118 -13.62 0.80 5.17
CA THR A 118 -13.89 -0.06 6.32
C THR A 118 -15.26 -0.67 6.21
N ALA A 119 -15.33 -2.00 6.14
CA ALA A 119 -16.58 -2.73 6.10
C ALA A 119 -17.36 -2.61 7.42
N ILE A 120 -18.67 -2.64 7.32
CA ILE A 120 -19.53 -2.81 8.49
C ILE A 120 -19.35 -4.25 8.99
N VAL A 121 -19.07 -4.42 10.29
CA VAL A 121 -18.62 -5.71 10.86
C VAL A 121 -19.60 -6.85 10.61
N ASP A 122 -20.90 -6.62 10.74
CA ASP A 122 -21.93 -7.62 10.47
C ASP A 122 -22.17 -7.90 8.98
N ARG A 123 -21.55 -7.12 8.08
CA ARG A 123 -21.59 -7.27 6.63
C ARG A 123 -20.21 -7.66 6.03
N MET A 124 -19.27 -8.09 6.86
CA MET A 124 -17.88 -8.33 6.43
C MET A 124 -17.80 -9.30 5.24
N ALA A 125 -18.50 -10.43 5.30
CA ALA A 125 -18.45 -11.42 4.23
C ALA A 125 -19.00 -10.87 2.90
N ASP A 126 -20.12 -10.12 2.96
CA ASP A 126 -20.71 -9.49 1.78
C ASP A 126 -19.78 -8.39 1.21
N SER A 127 -19.13 -7.62 2.11
CA SER A 127 -18.19 -6.57 1.72
C SER A 127 -16.96 -7.13 1.02
N VAL A 128 -16.41 -8.26 1.52
CA VAL A 128 -15.29 -8.95 0.88
C VAL A 128 -15.70 -9.54 -0.47
N GLY A 129 -16.88 -10.16 -0.57
CA GLY A 129 -17.42 -10.67 -1.83
C GLY A 129 -17.55 -9.56 -2.87
N TRP A 130 -18.19 -8.46 -2.50
CA TRP A 130 -18.30 -7.27 -3.37
C TRP A 130 -16.93 -6.69 -3.75
N ALA A 131 -15.98 -6.67 -2.80
CA ALA A 131 -14.63 -6.15 -3.05
C ALA A 131 -13.89 -6.95 -4.13
N VAL A 132 -14.05 -8.26 -4.15
CA VAL A 132 -13.48 -9.13 -5.19
C VAL A 132 -14.20 -8.91 -6.53
N GLU A 133 -15.53 -8.84 -6.54
CA GLU A 133 -16.29 -8.60 -7.78
C GLU A 133 -15.94 -7.28 -8.45
N ILE A 134 -15.78 -6.20 -7.68
CA ILE A 134 -15.40 -4.91 -8.27
C ILE A 134 -13.94 -4.93 -8.72
N ALA A 135 -13.03 -5.61 -8.02
CA ALA A 135 -11.64 -5.76 -8.45
C ALA A 135 -11.55 -6.47 -9.80
N GLN A 136 -12.26 -7.58 -9.99
CA GLN A 136 -12.34 -8.32 -11.27
C GLN A 136 -12.86 -7.43 -12.40
N HIS A 137 -13.90 -6.64 -12.13
CA HIS A 137 -14.43 -5.72 -13.11
C HIS A 137 -13.41 -4.62 -13.47
N VAL A 138 -12.78 -4.00 -12.45
CA VAL A 138 -11.74 -3.00 -12.66
C VAL A 138 -10.60 -3.57 -13.49
N GLU A 139 -10.10 -4.77 -13.17
CA GLU A 139 -9.07 -5.45 -13.97
C GLU A 139 -9.45 -5.57 -15.44
N SER A 140 -10.70 -5.94 -15.73
CA SER A 140 -11.19 -6.08 -17.10
C SER A 140 -11.24 -4.76 -17.88
N VAL A 141 -11.49 -3.65 -17.18
CA VAL A 141 -11.59 -2.30 -17.78
C VAL A 141 -10.22 -1.66 -17.99
N ILE A 142 -9.34 -1.75 -16.99
CA ILE A 142 -8.03 -1.10 -17.03
C ILE A 142 -6.91 -2.01 -17.54
N GLU A 143 -7.18 -3.29 -17.73
CA GLU A 143 -6.22 -4.30 -18.21
C GLU A 143 -4.96 -4.40 -17.32
N THR A 144 -5.14 -4.17 -16.01
CA THR A 144 -4.07 -4.18 -15.02
C THR A 144 -4.53 -4.94 -13.78
N PRO A 145 -3.70 -5.83 -13.20
CA PRO A 145 -4.05 -6.59 -12.01
C PRO A 145 -4.44 -5.68 -10.83
N VAL A 146 -5.44 -6.12 -10.08
CA VAL A 146 -5.88 -5.49 -8.83
C VAL A 146 -5.74 -6.49 -7.68
N ALA A 147 -4.98 -6.12 -6.66
CA ALA A 147 -4.94 -6.88 -5.41
C ALA A 147 -6.03 -6.40 -4.46
N VAL A 148 -6.72 -7.34 -3.80
CA VAL A 148 -7.64 -7.06 -2.68
C VAL A 148 -7.05 -7.65 -1.42
N LEU A 149 -6.93 -6.82 -0.39
CA LEU A 149 -6.37 -7.21 0.91
C LEU A 149 -7.32 -6.81 2.03
N THR A 150 -7.27 -7.56 3.14
CA THR A 150 -7.96 -7.23 4.39
C THR A 150 -6.94 -7.06 5.52
N ASP A 151 -7.17 -6.15 6.45
CA ASP A 151 -6.26 -5.96 7.58
C ASP A 151 -6.35 -7.17 8.52
N ALA A 152 -5.24 -7.91 8.65
CA ALA A 152 -5.06 -8.92 9.70
C ALA A 152 -4.65 -8.23 11.02
N PHE A 153 -3.81 -7.20 10.93
CA PHE A 153 -3.41 -6.30 12.01
C PHE A 153 -3.42 -4.86 11.50
N GLY A 154 -4.28 -4.05 12.07
CA GLY A 154 -4.59 -2.68 11.68
C GLY A 154 -6.00 -2.31 12.13
N THR A 155 -6.75 -1.61 11.31
CA THR A 155 -8.16 -1.29 11.58
C THR A 155 -9.05 -2.45 11.17
N LEU A 156 -9.78 -3.03 12.13
CA LEU A 156 -10.71 -4.13 11.87
C LEU A 156 -11.70 -3.78 10.76
N GLY A 157 -11.78 -4.66 9.78
CA GLY A 157 -12.70 -4.50 8.65
C GLY A 157 -12.20 -3.66 7.49
N THR A 158 -10.97 -3.15 7.55
CA THR A 158 -10.41 -2.42 6.41
C THR A 158 -10.16 -3.37 5.24
N ILE A 159 -10.71 -3.01 4.10
CA ILE A 159 -10.45 -3.63 2.80
C ILE A 159 -9.61 -2.65 1.98
N THR A 160 -8.57 -3.15 1.35
CA THR A 160 -7.64 -2.36 0.52
C THR A 160 -7.59 -2.92 -0.89
N TRP A 161 -7.75 -2.07 -1.89
CA TRP A 161 -7.52 -2.38 -3.31
C TRP A 161 -6.26 -1.67 -3.77
N ILE A 162 -5.40 -2.39 -4.48
CA ILE A 162 -4.15 -1.84 -5.03
C ILE A 162 -4.04 -2.22 -6.50
N SER A 163 -3.84 -1.22 -7.35
CA SER A 163 -3.44 -1.41 -8.74
C SER A 163 -2.23 -0.54 -9.06
N SER A 164 -1.31 -1.03 -9.90
CA SER A 164 -0.09 -0.29 -10.26
C SER A 164 -0.04 -0.05 -11.76
N GLN A 165 0.30 1.18 -12.13
CA GLN A 165 0.51 1.62 -13.50
C GLN A 165 1.97 2.01 -13.71
N PRO A 166 2.53 1.94 -14.91
CA PRO A 166 3.93 2.28 -15.14
C PRO A 166 4.27 3.74 -14.83
N ASP A 167 3.30 4.65 -14.96
CA ASP A 167 3.47 6.08 -14.71
C ASP A 167 2.11 6.78 -14.49
N PHE A 168 2.13 8.09 -14.25
CA PHE A 168 0.92 8.90 -14.08
C PHE A 168 0.07 9.00 -15.36
N ALA A 169 0.68 9.01 -16.55
CA ALA A 169 -0.09 9.09 -17.80
C ALA A 169 -0.94 7.83 -17.99
N ALA A 170 -0.38 6.65 -17.69
CA ALA A 170 -1.12 5.40 -17.71
C ALA A 170 -2.20 5.35 -16.62
N ALA A 171 -1.91 5.91 -15.44
CA ALA A 171 -2.90 6.03 -14.36
C ALA A 171 -4.09 6.93 -14.74
N ASP A 172 -3.83 8.04 -15.43
CA ASP A 172 -4.88 8.93 -15.95
C ASP A 172 -5.75 8.24 -17.01
N VAL A 173 -5.13 7.48 -17.92
CA VAL A 173 -5.86 6.67 -18.92
C VAL A 173 -6.78 5.65 -18.23
N SER A 174 -6.24 4.90 -17.25
CA SER A 174 -7.00 3.92 -16.47
C SER A 174 -8.18 4.56 -15.74
N ARG A 175 -7.96 5.71 -15.10
CA ARG A 175 -9.01 6.48 -14.45
C ARG A 175 -10.07 6.96 -15.43
N GLY A 176 -9.67 7.43 -16.63
CA GLY A 176 -10.57 7.82 -17.67
C GLY A 176 -11.46 6.67 -18.13
N LYS A 177 -10.91 5.46 -18.34
CA LYS A 177 -11.66 4.24 -18.67
C LYS A 177 -12.72 3.94 -17.61
N LEU A 178 -12.34 3.93 -16.31
CA LEU A 178 -13.27 3.64 -15.21
C LEU A 178 -14.39 4.68 -15.10
N ASN A 179 -14.09 5.97 -15.24
CA ASN A 179 -15.07 7.03 -15.18
C ASN A 179 -16.09 6.98 -16.33
N ALA A 180 -15.70 6.41 -17.46
CA ALA A 180 -16.58 6.22 -18.62
C ALA A 180 -17.36 4.88 -18.59
N ASP A 181 -16.98 3.96 -17.71
CA ASP A 181 -17.60 2.63 -17.59
C ASP A 181 -18.86 2.69 -16.71
N GLY A 182 -20.03 2.55 -17.34
CA GLY A 182 -21.31 2.63 -16.65
C GLY A 182 -21.55 1.47 -15.67
N ASP A 183 -21.00 0.29 -15.93
CA ASP A 183 -21.14 -0.86 -15.04
C ASP A 183 -20.24 -0.71 -13.80
N TYR A 184 -19.05 -0.14 -13.94
CA TYR A 184 -18.22 0.26 -12.80
C TYR A 184 -18.98 1.23 -11.88
N LEU A 185 -19.55 2.32 -12.43
CA LEU A 185 -20.28 3.31 -11.64
C LEU A 185 -21.49 2.69 -10.95
N LYS A 186 -22.19 1.76 -11.62
CA LYS A 186 -23.32 1.03 -11.05
C LYS A 186 -22.88 0.10 -9.90
N LYS A 187 -21.76 -0.62 -10.08
CA LYS A 187 -21.17 -1.47 -9.02
C LYS A 187 -20.77 -0.63 -7.81
N VAL A 188 -20.09 0.52 -8.00
CA VAL A 188 -19.75 1.44 -6.92
C VAL A 188 -21.01 1.89 -6.16
N SER A 189 -22.07 2.25 -6.86
CA SER A 189 -23.35 2.62 -6.23
C SER A 189 -23.97 1.46 -5.45
N GLY A 190 -23.72 0.22 -5.86
CA GLY A 190 -24.16 -1.02 -5.20
C GLY A 190 -23.46 -1.31 -3.86
N SER A 191 -22.38 -0.59 -3.53
CA SER A 191 -21.67 -0.75 -2.25
C SER A 191 -22.42 -0.17 -1.04
N LYS A 192 -23.55 0.50 -1.26
CA LYS A 192 -24.33 1.13 -0.20
C LYS A 192 -24.69 0.12 0.90
N GLY A 193 -24.37 0.46 2.15
CA GLY A 193 -24.63 -0.36 3.32
C GLY A 193 -23.62 -1.51 3.52
N LEU A 194 -22.55 -1.58 2.76
CA LEU A 194 -21.46 -2.52 2.97
C LEU A 194 -20.31 -1.90 3.80
N PHE A 195 -20.11 -0.60 3.65
CA PHE A 195 -18.98 0.13 4.26
C PHE A 195 -19.47 1.22 5.20
N ILE A 196 -18.65 1.54 6.18
CA ILE A 196 -18.85 2.68 7.09
C ILE A 196 -18.77 3.97 6.26
N GLU A 197 -19.79 4.80 6.36
CA GLU A 197 -19.85 6.07 5.64
C GLU A 197 -18.67 6.98 6.02
N GLY A 198 -18.01 7.56 5.01
CA GLY A 198 -16.83 8.41 5.20
C GLY A 198 -15.53 7.66 5.49
N SER A 199 -15.52 6.31 5.54
CA SER A 199 -14.28 5.53 5.72
C SER A 199 -13.47 5.36 4.43
N GLY A 200 -14.07 5.70 3.28
CA GLY A 200 -13.39 5.57 1.98
C GLY A 200 -12.23 6.53 1.82
N HIS A 201 -11.09 6.03 1.40
CA HIS A 201 -9.91 6.83 1.05
C HIS A 201 -9.30 6.32 -0.25
N ILE A 202 -8.88 7.24 -1.10
CA ILE A 202 -8.15 6.94 -2.34
C ILE A 202 -6.88 7.77 -2.35
N GLY A 203 -5.76 7.12 -2.52
CA GLY A 203 -4.48 7.80 -2.67
C GLY A 203 -3.61 7.18 -3.75
N GLN A 204 -2.59 7.91 -4.17
CA GLN A 204 -1.57 7.44 -5.09
C GLN A 204 -0.19 7.58 -4.48
N VAL A 205 0.63 6.58 -4.72
CA VAL A 205 2.04 6.54 -4.30
C VAL A 205 2.92 6.21 -5.51
N THR A 206 4.12 6.76 -5.54
CA THR A 206 5.12 6.49 -6.58
C THR A 206 6.24 5.65 -6.01
N ARG A 207 6.65 4.57 -6.70
CA ARG A 207 7.79 3.75 -6.30
C ARG A 207 9.09 4.52 -6.45
N ILE A 208 9.88 4.62 -5.35
CA ILE A 208 11.15 5.33 -5.30
C ILE A 208 12.36 4.43 -4.98
N ALA A 209 12.13 3.20 -4.44
CA ALA A 209 13.16 2.18 -4.24
C ALA A 209 12.54 0.77 -4.16
#